data_82365449a88c9d3843138683594ed4d2
#
_entry.id   82365449a88c9d3843138683594ed4d2
#
_cell.length_a   1.000
_cell.length_b   1.000
_cell.length_c   1.000
_cell.angle_alpha   90.00
_cell.angle_beta   90.00
_cell.angle_gamma   90.00
#
_symmetry.space_group_name_H-M   'P 1'
#
loop_
_entity.id
_entity.type
_entity.pdbx_description
1 polymer ?
#
loop_
_entity_poly.entity_id
_entity_poly.type
_entity_poly.pdbx_seq_one_letter_code
_entity_poly.pdbx_strand_id
1 'polypeptide(L)'
;MVLLWGTFLLVCTRYLVPISVRYIMSDLRDGNLVEKSKRLVWARFNQYTAGEMRLLETYLSRINPRDPESSRVQFTLAEYKELLGRPEIDVRNVKPQLDHFLGNVVTIEGIKNGAPAWDMYTLFTRATCLYDEDLRQYVISINCNPELRSVFFNLAEDGYIRYRLRYTKNMKSQYSIKLYGMLRDWLHHGAYTVPIERLREELGATEKSYCAFKPFRVRVLDPAVSEINAISDLK
;
A
#
# COMPACT_ATOMS: atom_id res chain seq x y z
N MET A 1 -34.87 42.76 18.97
CA MET A 1 -33.61 42.65 18.20
C MET A 1 -32.62 41.74 18.94
N VAL A 2 -33.03 40.53 19.21
CA VAL A 2 -32.18 39.47 19.83
C VAL A 2 -32.72 38.11 19.41
N LEU A 3 -32.73 37.78 18.11
CA LEU A 3 -33.21 36.47 17.65
C LEU A 3 -32.60 36.12 16.27
N LEU A 4 -31.34 36.45 16.07
CA LEU A 4 -30.64 36.11 14.80
C LEU A 4 -29.31 35.35 14.99
N TRP A 5 -28.96 34.98 16.21
CA TRP A 5 -27.69 34.27 16.49
C TRP A 5 -27.84 32.76 16.62
N GLY A 6 -29.04 32.26 16.85
CA GLY A 6 -29.28 30.82 17.01
C GLY A 6 -29.39 30.01 15.69
N THR A 7 -29.81 30.67 14.62
CA THR A 7 -30.04 30.00 13.32
C THR A 7 -28.77 29.85 12.48
N PHE A 8 -27.78 30.71 12.67
CA PHE A 8 -26.53 30.67 11.91
C PHE A 8 -25.54 29.59 12.42
N LEU A 9 -25.62 29.25 13.71
CA LEU A 9 -24.75 28.19 14.27
C LEU A 9 -25.26 26.77 13.91
N LEU A 10 -26.57 26.59 13.71
CA LEU A 10 -27.15 25.30 13.32
C LEU A 10 -26.98 24.97 11.84
N VAL A 11 -26.77 25.96 10.98
CA VAL A 11 -26.51 25.76 9.56
C VAL A 11 -25.02 25.42 9.33
N CYS A 12 -24.09 25.99 10.10
CA CYS A 12 -22.67 25.66 10.00
C CYS A 12 -22.34 24.24 10.51
N THR A 13 -23.07 23.72 11.50
CA THR A 13 -22.85 22.36 12.00
C THR A 13 -23.43 21.27 11.10
N ARG A 14 -24.36 21.58 10.21
CA ARG A 14 -24.91 20.61 9.24
C ARG A 14 -24.08 20.46 7.97
N TYR A 15 -23.17 21.36 7.67
CA TYR A 15 -22.31 21.29 6.49
C TYR A 15 -20.89 20.80 6.77
N LEU A 16 -20.57 20.48 8.02
CA LEU A 16 -19.30 19.85 8.42
C LEU A 16 -19.43 18.33 8.63
N VAL A 17 -20.35 17.66 7.92
CA VAL A 17 -20.17 16.23 7.66
C VAL A 17 -19.05 16.16 6.63
N PRO A 18 -17.84 15.73 7.02
CA PRO A 18 -16.73 15.76 6.08
C PRO A 18 -17.10 14.90 4.88
N ILE A 19 -16.88 15.43 3.69
CA ILE A 19 -16.97 14.69 2.42
C ILE A 19 -16.17 13.37 2.48
N SER A 20 -15.23 13.26 3.41
CA SER A 20 -14.44 12.07 3.74
C SER A 20 -15.27 10.87 4.22
N VAL A 21 -16.42 11.05 4.86
CA VAL A 21 -17.24 9.92 5.36
C VAL A 21 -17.90 9.15 4.22
N ARG A 22 -18.24 9.80 3.12
CA ARG A 22 -18.74 9.11 1.92
C ARG A 22 -17.69 8.29 1.18
N TYR A 23 -16.41 8.60 1.37
CA TYR A 23 -15.30 7.84 0.77
C TYR A 23 -14.95 6.56 1.53
N ILE A 24 -15.28 6.47 2.82
CA ILE A 24 -14.99 5.29 3.67
C ILE A 24 -15.88 4.09 3.25
N MET A 25 -17.07 4.36 2.74
CA MET A 25 -18.01 3.31 2.30
C MET A 25 -17.83 2.91 0.83
N SER A 26 -16.77 3.35 0.15
CA SER A 26 -16.40 2.69 -1.09
C SER A 26 -15.82 1.33 -0.71
N ASP A 27 -16.72 0.34 -0.63
CA ASP A 27 -16.38 -1.07 -0.56
C ASP A 27 -14.99 -1.34 -1.14
N LEU A 28 -14.27 -2.32 -0.59
CA LEU A 28 -13.15 -3.00 -1.26
C LEU A 28 -13.67 -3.57 -2.60
N ARG A 29 -14.05 -2.67 -3.51
CA ARG A 29 -14.57 -3.07 -4.82
C ARG A 29 -13.42 -3.73 -5.55
N ASP A 30 -13.62 -4.97 -5.93
CA ASP A 30 -12.67 -5.75 -6.72
C ASP A 30 -12.22 -5.06 -8.01
N GLY A 31 -12.89 -3.95 -8.38
CA GLY A 31 -12.61 -3.13 -9.54
C GLY A 31 -11.72 -1.91 -9.32
N ASN A 32 -11.34 -1.59 -8.06
CA ASN A 32 -10.48 -0.42 -7.79
C ASN A 32 -9.14 -0.57 -8.53
N LEU A 33 -8.71 0.52 -9.17
CA LEU A 33 -7.43 0.57 -9.88
C LEU A 33 -6.33 0.98 -8.91
N VAL A 34 -5.23 0.26 -8.95
CA VAL A 34 -3.96 0.64 -8.32
C VAL A 34 -3.12 1.29 -9.40
N GLU A 35 -2.69 2.52 -9.16
CA GLU A 35 -1.64 3.20 -9.94
C GLU A 35 -0.39 3.28 -9.05
N LYS A 36 0.68 2.61 -9.45
CA LYS A 36 1.89 2.45 -8.66
C LYS A 36 3.11 2.92 -9.44
N SER A 37 3.84 3.90 -8.91
CA SER A 37 5.05 4.39 -9.58
C SER A 37 6.07 3.28 -9.80
N LYS A 38 6.85 3.35 -10.87
CA LYS A 38 7.95 2.41 -11.11
C LYS A 38 8.97 2.44 -9.97
N ARG A 39 9.23 3.61 -9.39
CA ARG A 39 10.09 3.74 -8.20
C ARG A 39 9.60 2.86 -7.06
N LEU A 40 8.28 2.81 -6.79
CA LEU A 40 7.71 1.98 -5.74
C LEU A 40 7.62 0.50 -6.13
N VAL A 41 7.45 0.20 -7.43
CA VAL A 41 7.53 -1.19 -7.93
C VAL A 41 8.89 -1.80 -7.65
N TRP A 42 9.97 -1.05 -7.89
CA TRP A 42 11.34 -1.54 -7.75
C TRP A 42 11.96 -1.24 -6.37
N ALA A 43 11.28 -0.50 -5.51
CA ALA A 43 11.73 -0.26 -4.13
C ALA A 43 11.89 -1.57 -3.36
N ARG A 44 12.91 -1.67 -2.52
CA ARG A 44 13.10 -2.80 -1.61
C ARG A 44 12.29 -2.56 -0.34
N PHE A 45 11.41 -3.48 -0.03
CA PHE A 45 10.55 -3.44 1.15
C PHE A 45 11.20 -4.25 2.27
N ASN A 46 11.72 -3.56 3.27
CA ASN A 46 12.34 -4.20 4.43
C ASN A 46 11.24 -4.57 5.44
N GLN A 47 11.15 -5.86 5.79
CA GLN A 47 10.27 -6.38 6.86
C GLN A 47 8.75 -6.18 6.66
N TYR A 48 8.28 -5.76 5.48
CA TYR A 48 6.85 -5.71 5.20
C TYR A 48 6.25 -7.11 5.18
N THR A 49 5.16 -7.28 5.89
CA THR A 49 4.35 -8.51 5.85
C THR A 49 3.42 -8.52 4.64
N ALA A 50 2.87 -9.66 4.28
CA ALA A 50 1.87 -9.75 3.21
C ALA A 50 0.62 -8.89 3.51
N GLY A 51 0.21 -8.80 4.78
CA GLY A 51 -0.90 -7.94 5.21
C GLY A 51 -0.60 -6.47 4.98
N GLU A 52 0.58 -6.02 5.34
CA GLU A 52 1.02 -4.64 5.14
C GLU A 52 1.20 -4.30 3.65
N MET A 53 1.66 -5.25 2.84
CA MET A 53 1.66 -5.08 1.38
C MET A 53 0.23 -4.92 0.84
N ARG A 54 -0.74 -5.73 1.29
CA ARG A 54 -2.16 -5.56 0.91
C ARG A 54 -2.73 -4.21 1.38
N LEU A 55 -2.34 -3.75 2.57
CA LEU A 55 -2.72 -2.43 3.08
C LEU A 55 -2.17 -1.31 2.20
N LEU A 56 -0.89 -1.40 1.79
CA LEU A 56 -0.28 -0.47 0.84
C LEU A 56 -1.00 -0.48 -0.52
N GLU A 57 -1.27 -1.64 -1.09
CA GLU A 57 -1.99 -1.77 -2.37
C GLU A 57 -3.39 -1.15 -2.29
N THR A 58 -4.09 -1.37 -1.18
CA THR A 58 -5.41 -0.76 -0.93
C THR A 58 -5.31 0.74 -0.76
N TYR A 59 -4.28 1.24 -0.04
CA TYR A 59 -4.00 2.67 0.07
C TYR A 59 -3.82 3.29 -1.31
N LEU A 60 -2.98 2.71 -2.17
CA LEU A 60 -2.72 3.19 -3.53
C LEU A 60 -3.99 3.19 -4.40
N SER A 61 -4.91 2.26 -4.19
CA SER A 61 -6.17 2.21 -4.93
C SER A 61 -7.19 3.29 -4.52
N ARG A 62 -6.95 3.99 -3.41
CA ARG A 62 -7.84 4.99 -2.83
C ARG A 62 -7.39 6.42 -2.97
N ILE A 63 -6.08 6.65 -3.10
CA ILE A 63 -5.58 7.98 -3.41
C ILE A 63 -5.89 8.32 -4.87
N ASN A 64 -6.02 9.62 -5.16
CA ASN A 64 -6.00 10.12 -6.53
C ASN A 64 -4.57 10.55 -6.87
N PRO A 65 -3.82 9.83 -7.71
CA PRO A 65 -2.42 10.18 -8.00
C PRO A 65 -2.25 11.55 -8.66
N ARG A 66 -3.33 12.19 -9.10
CA ARG A 66 -3.33 13.54 -9.70
C ARG A 66 -3.69 14.63 -8.70
N ASP A 67 -4.04 14.24 -7.47
CA ASP A 67 -4.43 15.16 -6.40
C ASP A 67 -3.64 14.83 -5.11
N PRO A 68 -2.54 15.53 -4.84
CA PRO A 68 -1.72 15.33 -3.65
C PRO A 68 -2.47 15.55 -2.32
N GLU A 69 -3.60 16.25 -2.33
CA GLU A 69 -4.41 16.47 -1.13
C GLU A 69 -5.19 15.19 -0.74
N SER A 70 -5.33 14.23 -1.67
CA SER A 70 -5.92 12.92 -1.39
C SER A 70 -5.00 11.97 -0.59
N SER A 71 -3.91 12.47 -0.01
CA SER A 71 -2.86 11.72 0.70
C SER A 71 -3.32 10.99 1.97
N ARG A 72 -4.49 11.34 2.50
CA ARG A 72 -5.07 10.70 3.69
C ARG A 72 -6.09 9.65 3.27
N VAL A 73 -5.82 8.40 3.61
CA VAL A 73 -6.76 7.29 3.38
C VAL A 73 -7.28 6.74 4.70
N GLN A 74 -8.54 6.36 4.72
CA GLN A 74 -9.22 5.83 5.89
C GLN A 74 -9.64 4.37 5.67
N PHE A 75 -9.58 3.61 6.74
CA PHE A 75 -9.98 2.20 6.82
C PHE A 75 -10.84 2.00 8.06
N THR A 76 -11.92 1.25 7.96
CA THR A 76 -12.60 0.77 9.16
C THR A 76 -11.72 -0.26 9.88
N LEU A 77 -11.91 -0.44 11.19
CA LEU A 77 -11.18 -1.47 11.92
C LEU A 77 -11.43 -2.87 11.34
N ALA A 78 -12.66 -3.15 10.90
CA ALA A 78 -13.01 -4.42 10.28
C ALA A 78 -12.21 -4.68 9.00
N GLU A 79 -12.16 -3.68 8.12
CA GLU A 79 -11.39 -3.75 6.87
C GLU A 79 -9.88 -3.87 7.12
N TYR A 80 -9.34 -3.12 8.09
CA TYR A 80 -7.94 -3.21 8.48
C TYR A 80 -7.56 -4.63 8.93
N LYS A 81 -8.42 -5.27 9.75
CA LYS A 81 -8.26 -6.66 10.17
C LYS A 81 -8.25 -7.64 9.00
N GLU A 82 -9.18 -7.45 8.06
CA GLU A 82 -9.27 -8.27 6.85
C GLU A 82 -8.00 -8.16 6.01
N LEU A 83 -7.52 -6.93 5.74
CA LEU A 83 -6.31 -6.68 4.96
C LEU A 83 -5.06 -7.30 5.59
N LEU A 84 -4.94 -7.22 6.91
CA LEU A 84 -3.84 -7.87 7.63
C LEU A 84 -3.98 -9.38 7.70
N GLY A 85 -5.19 -9.93 7.47
CA GLY A 85 -5.48 -11.35 7.67
C GLY A 85 -5.43 -11.74 9.16
N ARG A 86 -5.80 -10.82 10.04
CA ARG A 86 -5.68 -10.95 11.50
C ARG A 86 -6.99 -10.55 12.19
N PRO A 87 -7.99 -11.43 12.19
CA PRO A 87 -9.31 -11.15 12.75
C PRO A 87 -9.31 -10.87 14.26
N GLU A 88 -8.27 -11.33 14.98
CA GLU A 88 -8.09 -11.15 16.41
C GLU A 88 -7.67 -9.72 16.82
N ILE A 89 -7.24 -8.88 15.88
CA ILE A 89 -6.87 -7.49 16.19
C ILE A 89 -8.08 -6.75 16.77
N ASP A 90 -7.90 -6.11 17.89
CA ASP A 90 -8.85 -5.15 18.45
C ASP A 90 -8.21 -3.76 18.61
N VAL A 91 -8.97 -2.78 19.06
CA VAL A 91 -8.49 -1.40 19.19
C VAL A 91 -7.29 -1.27 20.13
N ARG A 92 -7.16 -2.17 21.12
CA ARG A 92 -6.06 -2.13 22.13
C ARG A 92 -4.74 -2.56 21.51
N ASN A 93 -4.78 -3.47 20.53
CA ASN A 93 -3.59 -4.00 19.88
C ASN A 93 -3.39 -3.54 18.43
N VAL A 94 -4.20 -2.58 17.96
CA VAL A 94 -3.97 -1.90 16.67
C VAL A 94 -2.67 -1.09 16.69
N LYS A 95 -2.36 -0.42 17.80
CA LYS A 95 -1.20 0.47 17.89
C LYS A 95 0.13 -0.23 17.56
N PRO A 96 0.49 -1.38 18.15
CA PRO A 96 1.72 -2.08 17.77
C PRO A 96 1.80 -2.46 16.28
N GLN A 97 0.66 -2.75 15.64
CA GLN A 97 0.62 -3.06 14.22
C GLN A 97 0.90 -1.80 13.36
N LEU A 98 0.33 -0.67 13.76
CA LEU A 98 0.58 0.61 13.09
C LEU A 98 2.00 1.10 13.33
N ASP A 99 2.56 0.93 14.54
CA ASP A 99 3.96 1.26 14.86
C ASP A 99 4.91 0.47 13.94
N HIS A 100 4.68 -0.84 13.76
CA HIS A 100 5.46 -1.67 12.85
C HIS A 100 5.32 -1.17 11.40
N PHE A 101 4.10 -0.94 10.93
CA PHE A 101 3.83 -0.50 9.56
C PHE A 101 4.45 0.87 9.24
N LEU A 102 4.35 1.84 10.17
CA LEU A 102 4.94 3.16 10.01
C LEU A 102 6.47 3.14 10.11
N GLY A 103 7.03 2.26 10.94
CA GLY A 103 8.46 2.12 11.15
C GLY A 103 9.19 1.39 10.02
N ASN A 104 8.47 0.67 9.16
CA ASN A 104 9.08 -0.09 8.08
C ASN A 104 9.70 0.83 7.02
N VAL A 105 10.96 0.56 6.73
CA VAL A 105 11.75 1.34 5.77
C VAL A 105 11.69 0.69 4.39
N VAL A 106 11.57 1.51 3.36
CA VAL A 106 11.79 1.13 1.97
C VAL A 106 13.07 1.78 1.45
N THR A 107 13.81 1.06 0.61
CA THR A 107 14.99 1.57 -0.07
C THR A 107 14.65 1.76 -1.55
N ILE A 108 14.87 2.97 -2.05
CA ILE A 108 14.70 3.32 -3.46
C ILE A 108 16.10 3.53 -4.04
N GLU A 109 16.48 2.67 -4.99
CA GLU A 109 17.75 2.76 -5.68
C GLU A 109 17.62 3.61 -6.95
N GLY A 110 18.71 4.25 -7.35
CA GLY A 110 18.78 5.08 -8.54
C GLY A 110 20.21 5.47 -8.91
N ILE A 111 20.33 6.39 -9.83
CA ILE A 111 21.61 6.99 -10.21
C ILE A 111 21.51 8.50 -9.90
N LYS A 112 22.45 9.02 -9.12
CA LYS A 112 22.60 10.45 -8.85
C LYS A 112 24.01 10.88 -9.26
N ASN A 113 24.12 11.94 -10.04
CA ASN A 113 25.40 12.47 -10.53
C ASN A 113 26.26 11.41 -11.25
N GLY A 114 25.61 10.49 -11.99
CA GLY A 114 26.29 9.42 -12.73
C GLY A 114 26.79 8.24 -11.88
N ALA A 115 26.52 8.23 -10.57
CA ALA A 115 26.90 7.16 -9.66
C ALA A 115 25.67 6.45 -9.07
N PRO A 116 25.77 5.14 -8.75
CA PRO A 116 24.73 4.45 -8.00
C PRO A 116 24.45 5.16 -6.68
N ALA A 117 23.16 5.37 -6.38
CA ALA A 117 22.69 6.03 -5.17
C ALA A 117 21.45 5.32 -4.64
N TRP A 118 21.17 5.49 -3.36
CA TRP A 118 19.98 4.97 -2.72
C TRP A 118 19.48 5.94 -1.66
N ASP A 119 18.16 5.93 -1.47
CA ASP A 119 17.50 6.68 -0.41
C ASP A 119 16.64 5.71 0.42
N MET A 120 16.61 5.92 1.73
CA MET A 120 15.79 5.14 2.65
C MET A 120 14.71 6.02 3.27
N TYR A 121 13.47 5.55 3.21
CA TYR A 121 12.30 6.28 3.71
C TYR A 121 11.33 5.36 4.43
N THR A 122 10.57 5.92 5.36
CA THR A 122 9.27 5.34 5.74
C THR A 122 8.21 5.85 4.77
N LEU A 123 7.35 4.96 4.25
CA LEU A 123 6.31 5.35 3.27
C LEU A 123 5.23 6.23 3.89
N PHE A 124 4.99 6.05 5.18
CA PHE A 124 3.92 6.71 5.92
C PHE A 124 4.49 7.38 7.16
N THR A 125 3.99 8.56 7.50
CA THR A 125 4.50 9.34 8.64
C THR A 125 3.49 9.47 9.77
N ARG A 126 2.23 9.18 9.50
CA ARG A 126 1.17 9.35 10.49
C ARG A 126 0.08 8.31 10.30
N ALA A 127 -0.35 7.71 11.41
CA ALA A 127 -1.61 7.00 11.51
C ALA A 127 -2.39 7.46 12.73
N THR A 128 -3.71 7.41 12.65
CA THR A 128 -4.61 7.65 13.78
C THR A 128 -5.66 6.55 13.83
N CYS A 129 -6.10 6.18 15.02
CA CYS A 129 -7.21 5.27 15.23
C CYS A 129 -8.20 5.98 16.17
N LEU A 130 -9.37 6.36 15.66
CA LEU A 130 -10.37 7.13 16.37
C LEU A 130 -11.74 6.45 16.26
N TYR A 131 -12.55 6.57 17.31
CA TYR A 131 -13.95 6.14 17.24
C TYR A 131 -14.74 7.16 16.44
N ASP A 132 -15.50 6.70 15.47
CA ASP A 132 -16.38 7.50 14.63
C ASP A 132 -17.82 7.26 15.10
N GLU A 133 -18.45 8.30 15.63
CA GLU A 133 -19.80 8.23 16.21
C GLU A 133 -20.87 7.96 15.14
N ASP A 134 -20.68 8.49 13.94
CA ASP A 134 -21.63 8.31 12.83
C ASP A 134 -21.61 6.88 12.31
N LEU A 135 -20.42 6.32 12.19
CA LEU A 135 -20.21 4.94 11.75
C LEU A 135 -20.31 3.92 12.90
N ARG A 136 -20.33 4.37 14.15
CA ARG A 136 -20.30 3.55 15.37
C ARG A 136 -19.18 2.51 15.38
N GLN A 137 -18.00 2.89 14.88
CA GLN A 137 -16.84 2.00 14.81
C GLN A 137 -15.52 2.78 14.81
N TYR A 138 -14.44 2.09 15.07
CA TYR A 138 -13.10 2.68 14.96
C TYR A 138 -12.69 2.82 13.50
N VAL A 139 -12.11 3.98 13.17
CA VAL A 139 -11.57 4.34 11.87
C VAL A 139 -10.08 4.61 12.01
N ILE A 140 -9.30 3.97 11.15
CA ILE A 140 -7.86 4.12 11.05
C ILE A 140 -7.59 5.03 9.85
N SER A 141 -6.90 6.16 10.08
CA SER A 141 -6.45 7.05 8.99
C SER A 141 -4.95 6.95 8.84
N ILE A 142 -4.46 6.85 7.61
CA ILE A 142 -3.04 6.73 7.27
C ILE A 142 -2.68 7.83 6.28
N ASN A 143 -1.56 8.52 6.53
CA ASN A 143 -1.03 9.57 5.66
C ASN A 143 0.34 9.16 5.12
N CYS A 144 0.56 9.33 3.82
CA CYS A 144 1.88 9.11 3.23
C CYS A 144 2.91 10.16 3.70
N ASN A 145 4.16 9.79 3.55
CA ASN A 145 5.28 10.69 3.80
C ASN A 145 5.29 11.83 2.76
N PRO A 146 5.23 13.11 3.18
CA PRO A 146 5.24 14.24 2.27
C PRO A 146 6.50 14.32 1.38
N GLU A 147 7.64 13.81 1.84
CA GLU A 147 8.88 13.77 1.05
C GLU A 147 8.78 12.79 -0.13
N LEU A 148 7.85 11.85 -0.07
CA LEU A 148 7.60 10.85 -1.11
C LEU A 148 6.42 11.22 -2.03
N ARG A 149 6.03 12.50 -2.09
CA ARG A 149 4.93 12.93 -2.98
C ARG A 149 5.13 12.47 -4.42
N SER A 150 6.34 12.55 -4.98
CA SER A 150 6.64 12.08 -6.34
C SER A 150 6.50 10.56 -6.52
N VAL A 151 6.52 9.79 -5.43
CA VAL A 151 6.33 8.33 -5.46
C VAL A 151 4.86 7.94 -5.46
N PHE A 152 4.00 8.76 -4.84
CA PHE A 152 2.56 8.52 -4.71
C PHE A 152 1.73 9.33 -5.71
N PHE A 153 2.21 10.50 -6.12
CA PHE A 153 1.48 11.46 -6.95
C PHE A 153 2.33 11.91 -8.13
N ASN A 154 1.69 12.45 -9.17
CA ASN A 154 2.34 12.93 -10.40
C ASN A 154 3.21 11.86 -11.08
N LEU A 155 2.68 10.63 -11.13
CA LEU A 155 3.41 9.41 -11.51
C LEU A 155 3.88 9.40 -12.98
N ALA A 156 3.44 10.35 -13.81
CA ALA A 156 3.76 10.38 -15.23
C ALA A 156 5.24 10.64 -15.52
N GLU A 157 5.94 11.37 -14.63
CA GLU A 157 7.35 11.73 -14.80
C GLU A 157 8.27 10.49 -14.75
N ASP A 158 8.07 9.63 -13.75
CA ASP A 158 8.88 8.42 -13.52
C ASP A 158 8.27 7.15 -14.17
N GLY A 159 7.05 7.30 -14.71
CA GLY A 159 6.25 6.18 -15.19
C GLY A 159 5.59 5.39 -14.06
N TYR A 160 4.55 4.66 -14.41
CA TYR A 160 3.78 3.86 -13.46
C TYR A 160 3.17 2.63 -14.12
N ILE A 161 2.79 1.66 -13.29
CA ILE A 161 1.95 0.52 -13.69
C ILE A 161 0.54 0.71 -13.19
N ARG A 162 -0.41 0.08 -13.89
CA ARG A 162 -1.83 0.10 -13.54
C ARG A 162 -2.40 -1.31 -13.58
N TYR A 163 -3.16 -1.66 -12.54
CA TYR A 163 -3.84 -2.95 -12.43
C TYR A 163 -5.01 -2.88 -11.46
N ARG A 164 -5.84 -3.91 -11.43
CA ARG A 164 -6.98 -3.99 -10.51
C ARG A 164 -6.52 -4.51 -9.15
N LEU A 165 -6.98 -3.87 -8.07
CA LEU A 165 -6.67 -4.24 -6.68
C LEU A 165 -6.96 -5.73 -6.40
N ARG A 166 -8.00 -6.30 -7.00
CA ARG A 166 -8.37 -7.71 -6.81
C ARG A 166 -7.23 -8.71 -7.09
N TYR A 167 -6.26 -8.34 -7.92
CA TYR A 167 -5.13 -9.20 -8.23
C TYR A 167 -4.10 -9.30 -7.11
N THR A 168 -4.02 -8.32 -6.22
CA THR A 168 -3.04 -8.28 -5.14
C THR A 168 -3.65 -8.42 -3.76
N LYS A 169 -4.89 -7.94 -3.54
CA LYS A 169 -5.53 -7.96 -2.21
C LYS A 169 -5.72 -9.36 -1.62
N ASN A 170 -5.84 -10.39 -2.46
CA ASN A 170 -6.07 -11.77 -2.05
C ASN A 170 -4.78 -12.61 -2.00
N MET A 171 -3.64 -12.05 -2.43
CA MET A 171 -2.35 -12.72 -2.33
C MET A 171 -1.92 -12.88 -0.87
N LYS A 172 -1.44 -14.07 -0.51
CA LYS A 172 -1.04 -14.44 0.85
C LYS A 172 0.44 -14.20 1.11
N SER A 173 1.24 -14.09 0.05
CA SER A 173 2.68 -13.88 0.14
C SER A 173 3.05 -12.46 -0.26
N GLN A 174 3.90 -11.81 0.54
CA GLN A 174 4.52 -10.53 0.18
C GLN A 174 5.35 -10.65 -1.11
N TYR A 175 5.96 -11.80 -1.33
CA TYR A 175 6.76 -12.08 -2.52
C TYR A 175 5.88 -12.17 -3.78
N SER A 176 4.67 -12.71 -3.66
CA SER A 176 3.70 -12.75 -4.76
C SER A 176 3.28 -11.35 -5.18
N ILE A 177 2.94 -10.49 -4.21
CA ILE A 177 2.53 -9.11 -4.45
C ILE A 177 3.67 -8.32 -5.12
N LYS A 178 4.89 -8.49 -4.60
CA LYS A 178 6.08 -7.81 -5.12
C LYS A 178 6.41 -8.30 -6.53
N LEU A 179 6.49 -9.62 -6.73
CA LEU A 179 6.80 -10.23 -8.03
C LEU A 179 5.75 -9.86 -9.09
N TYR A 180 4.46 -9.86 -8.73
CA TYR A 180 3.40 -9.43 -9.63
C TYR A 180 3.62 -8.00 -10.15
N GLY A 181 3.96 -7.06 -9.26
CA GLY A 181 4.25 -5.68 -9.65
C GLY A 181 5.43 -5.58 -10.61
N MET A 182 6.52 -6.32 -10.35
CA MET A 182 7.70 -6.36 -11.21
C MET A 182 7.40 -6.95 -12.59
N LEU A 183 6.69 -8.08 -12.63
CA LEU A 183 6.27 -8.72 -13.90
C LEU A 183 5.30 -7.83 -14.68
N ARG A 184 4.42 -7.10 -13.98
CA ARG A 184 3.50 -6.16 -14.61
C ARG A 184 4.21 -4.98 -15.28
N ASP A 185 5.26 -4.44 -14.66
CA ASP A 185 6.10 -3.41 -15.26
C ASP A 185 6.87 -3.95 -16.48
N TRP A 186 7.30 -5.20 -16.40
CA TRP A 186 8.10 -5.84 -17.45
C TRP A 186 7.28 -6.45 -18.59
N LEU A 187 5.96 -6.45 -18.49
CA LEU A 187 5.05 -7.18 -19.40
C LEU A 187 5.31 -6.89 -20.90
N HIS A 188 5.64 -5.65 -21.23
CA HIS A 188 5.90 -5.23 -22.62
C HIS A 188 7.27 -5.67 -23.16
N HIS A 189 8.15 -6.17 -22.31
CA HIS A 189 9.49 -6.64 -22.68
C HIS A 189 9.54 -8.15 -22.93
N GLY A 190 8.43 -8.87 -22.72
CA GLY A 190 8.28 -10.30 -22.96
C GLY A 190 8.88 -11.18 -21.89
N ALA A 191 10.16 -11.05 -21.57
CA ALA A 191 10.82 -11.86 -20.55
C ALA A 191 11.64 -10.99 -19.59
N TYR A 192 11.56 -11.33 -18.27
CA TYR A 192 12.42 -10.72 -17.25
C TYR A 192 13.55 -11.69 -16.91
N THR A 193 14.76 -11.35 -17.33
CA THR A 193 15.95 -12.15 -17.07
C THR A 193 16.88 -11.39 -16.13
N VAL A 194 17.18 -11.99 -14.99
CA VAL A 194 17.98 -11.38 -13.93
C VAL A 194 18.79 -12.45 -13.17
N PRO A 195 19.99 -12.14 -12.68
CA PRO A 195 20.73 -13.03 -11.78
C PRO A 195 19.89 -13.36 -10.54
N ILE A 196 20.01 -14.61 -10.05
CA ILE A 196 19.21 -15.08 -8.93
C ILE A 196 19.47 -14.30 -7.64
N GLU A 197 20.71 -13.84 -7.45
CA GLU A 197 21.12 -12.99 -6.34
C GLU A 197 20.34 -11.67 -6.36
N ARG A 198 20.27 -11.06 -7.53
CA ARG A 198 19.55 -9.80 -7.74
C ARG A 198 18.04 -9.99 -7.51
N LEU A 199 17.44 -11.07 -8.03
CA LEU A 199 16.04 -11.36 -7.81
C LEU A 199 15.69 -11.53 -6.32
N ARG A 200 16.58 -12.20 -5.55
CA ARG A 200 16.40 -12.33 -4.10
C ARG A 200 16.38 -10.96 -3.40
N GLU A 201 17.30 -10.10 -3.77
CA GLU A 201 17.37 -8.74 -3.23
C GLU A 201 16.13 -7.93 -3.58
N GLU A 202 15.72 -7.96 -4.83
CA GLU A 202 14.53 -7.22 -5.32
C GLU A 202 13.25 -7.69 -4.66
N LEU A 203 13.12 -9.00 -4.37
CA LEU A 203 11.99 -9.56 -3.64
C LEU A 203 12.08 -9.33 -2.12
N GLY A 204 13.22 -8.88 -1.60
CA GLY A 204 13.46 -8.78 -0.16
C GLY A 204 13.66 -10.14 0.53
N ALA A 205 13.96 -11.20 -0.24
CA ALA A 205 14.22 -12.56 0.27
C ALA A 205 15.68 -12.75 0.66
N THR A 206 16.21 -11.89 1.55
CA THR A 206 17.63 -11.82 1.91
C THR A 206 18.02 -12.64 3.12
N GLU A 207 17.09 -13.36 3.73
CA GLU A 207 17.34 -14.24 4.86
C GLU A 207 18.34 -15.35 4.51
N LYS A 208 19.16 -15.74 5.48
CA LYS A 208 20.15 -16.83 5.31
C LYS A 208 19.51 -18.14 4.82
N SER A 209 18.25 -18.39 5.19
CA SER A 209 17.48 -19.56 4.78
C SER A 209 17.23 -19.64 3.26
N TYR A 210 17.34 -18.52 2.54
CA TYR A 210 17.14 -18.40 1.09
C TYR A 210 18.44 -18.23 0.29
N CYS A 211 19.61 -18.31 0.92
CA CYS A 211 20.89 -18.17 0.20
C CYS A 211 21.08 -19.26 -0.84
N ALA A 212 20.67 -20.51 -0.57
CA ALA A 212 20.71 -21.58 -1.57
C ALA A 212 19.50 -21.48 -2.51
N PHE A 213 19.70 -21.83 -3.79
CA PHE A 213 18.64 -21.76 -4.81
C PHE A 213 17.43 -22.62 -4.48
N LYS A 214 17.63 -23.86 -4.04
CA LYS A 214 16.52 -24.82 -3.78
C LYS A 214 15.53 -24.28 -2.71
N PRO A 215 15.94 -23.84 -1.51
CA PRO A 215 15.03 -23.24 -0.55
C PRO A 215 14.34 -21.98 -1.07
N PHE A 216 15.06 -21.11 -1.77
CA PHE A 216 14.48 -19.90 -2.36
C PHE A 216 13.40 -20.25 -3.40
N ARG A 217 13.71 -21.16 -4.31
CA ARG A 217 12.73 -21.63 -5.31
C ARG A 217 11.49 -22.19 -4.64
N VAL A 218 11.65 -23.19 -3.76
CA VAL A 218 10.51 -23.93 -3.19
C VAL A 218 9.65 -23.09 -2.24
N ARG A 219 10.26 -22.16 -1.49
CA ARG A 219 9.56 -21.40 -0.45
C ARG A 219 9.13 -19.99 -0.90
N VAL A 220 9.75 -19.44 -1.96
CA VAL A 220 9.49 -18.09 -2.44
C VAL A 220 8.95 -18.11 -3.87
N LEU A 221 9.72 -18.64 -4.84
CA LEU A 221 9.36 -18.50 -6.25
C LEU A 221 8.18 -19.39 -6.65
N ASP A 222 8.24 -20.70 -6.39
CA ASP A 222 7.18 -21.64 -6.80
C ASP A 222 5.82 -21.23 -6.19
N PRO A 223 5.71 -20.89 -4.89
CA PRO A 223 4.45 -20.40 -4.32
C PRO A 223 4.00 -19.07 -4.94
N ALA A 224 4.93 -18.12 -5.17
CA ALA A 224 4.59 -16.82 -5.74
C ALA A 224 4.07 -16.95 -7.18
N VAL A 225 4.72 -17.73 -8.02
CA VAL A 225 4.28 -18.01 -9.40
C VAL A 225 2.93 -18.71 -9.42
N SER A 226 2.75 -19.73 -8.56
CA SER A 226 1.47 -20.44 -8.44
C SER A 226 0.33 -19.50 -8.07
N GLU A 227 0.56 -18.63 -7.09
CA GLU A 227 -0.45 -17.66 -6.62
C GLU A 227 -0.78 -16.62 -7.69
N ILE A 228 0.23 -16.06 -8.36
CA ILE A 228 0.05 -15.11 -9.46
C ILE A 228 -0.79 -15.73 -10.58
N ASN A 229 -0.44 -16.95 -11.01
CA ASN A 229 -1.18 -17.66 -12.06
C ASN A 229 -2.64 -17.97 -11.67
N ALA A 230 -2.91 -18.21 -10.39
CA ALA A 230 -4.26 -18.51 -9.91
C ALA A 230 -5.16 -17.28 -9.81
N ILE A 231 -4.61 -16.12 -9.36
CA ILE A 231 -5.40 -14.97 -8.91
C ILE A 231 -5.36 -13.82 -9.91
N SER A 232 -4.24 -13.64 -10.64
CA SER A 232 -4.02 -12.45 -11.46
C SER A 232 -4.32 -12.62 -12.96
N ASP A 233 -4.13 -11.55 -13.71
CA ASP A 233 -4.22 -11.49 -15.17
C ASP A 233 -2.92 -11.89 -15.88
N LEU A 234 -1.88 -12.26 -15.14
CA LEU A 234 -0.64 -12.81 -15.68
C LEU A 234 -0.68 -14.34 -15.66
N LYS A 235 -0.12 -14.95 -16.71
CA LYS A 235 -0.06 -16.42 -16.87
C LYS A 235 1.36 -16.83 -17.32
#